data_40ef479c1906e80a8aa0167999e8883e
#
_entry.id   40ef479c1906e80a8aa0167999e8883e
#
_cell.length_a   1.000
_cell.length_b   1.000
_cell.length_c   1.000
_cell.angle_alpha   90.00
_cell.angle_beta   90.00
_cell.angle_gamma   90.00
#
_symmetry.space_group_name_H-M   'P 1'
#
loop_
_entity.id
_entity.type
_entity.pdbx_description
1 polymer ?
#
loop_
_entity_poly.entity_id
_entity_poly.type
_entity_poly.pdbx_seq_one_letter_code
_entity_poly.pdbx_strand_id
1 'polypeptide(L)'
;MEDVTKKSDESRLRYVILQETFTLQNKLTIPKIGLGTWQSSPEDAYNATKFAIQNGYRHVDTAAAYKNEEAVGKAVRDSGVAREEIFVTTKVPAELKTYQEAVDSIDASLKKLDLGYIDLILIHAPRPWKIMGNNPENKDFYLENIDV
;
A
#
# COMPACT_ATOMS: atom_id res chain seq x y z
N MET A 1 -10.27 -3.28 -42.04
CA MET A 1 -10.76 -2.14 -41.23
C MET A 1 -11.01 -2.64 -39.83
N GLU A 2 -10.04 -2.50 -38.93
CA GLU A 2 -10.26 -2.81 -37.52
C GLU A 2 -11.22 -1.78 -36.92
N ASP A 3 -12.21 -2.28 -36.23
CA ASP A 3 -13.32 -1.52 -35.65
C ASP A 3 -12.82 -0.51 -34.59
N VAL A 4 -12.70 0.75 -34.99
CA VAL A 4 -12.28 1.89 -34.15
C VAL A 4 -13.21 2.07 -32.94
N THR A 5 -14.47 1.60 -33.04
CA THR A 5 -15.47 1.68 -31.98
C THR A 5 -15.18 0.72 -30.81
N LYS A 6 -14.66 -0.47 -31.09
CA LYS A 6 -14.28 -1.45 -30.06
C LYS A 6 -13.09 -0.98 -29.21
N LYS A 7 -12.10 -0.33 -29.82
CA LYS A 7 -10.95 0.24 -29.08
C LYS A 7 -11.35 1.40 -28.15
N SER A 8 -12.35 2.18 -28.52
CA SER A 8 -12.84 3.28 -27.68
C SER A 8 -13.62 2.77 -26.45
N ASP A 9 -14.36 1.67 -26.58
CA ASP A 9 -15.11 1.07 -25.47
C ASP A 9 -14.21 0.36 -24.47
N GLU A 10 -13.19 -0.37 -24.92
CA GLU A 10 -12.23 -1.02 -24.00
C GLU A 10 -11.37 -0.01 -23.23
N SER A 11 -10.96 1.08 -23.86
CA SER A 11 -10.23 2.15 -23.18
C SER A 11 -11.10 2.87 -22.15
N ARG A 12 -12.39 3.07 -22.46
CA ARG A 12 -13.37 3.69 -21.58
C ARG A 12 -13.70 2.80 -20.37
N LEU A 13 -13.85 1.48 -20.58
CA LEU A 13 -14.06 0.50 -19.51
C LEU A 13 -12.86 0.42 -18.55
N ARG A 14 -11.64 0.44 -19.07
CA ARG A 14 -10.41 0.47 -18.22
C ARG A 14 -10.37 1.71 -17.35
N TYR A 15 -10.77 2.86 -17.89
CA TYR A 15 -10.75 4.12 -17.14
C TYR A 15 -11.79 4.13 -16.02
N VAL A 16 -12.98 3.57 -16.27
CA VAL A 16 -14.06 3.49 -15.29
C VAL A 16 -13.66 2.66 -14.08
N ILE A 17 -13.04 1.48 -14.27
CA ILE A 17 -12.68 0.56 -13.18
C ILE A 17 -11.60 1.14 -12.24
N LEU A 18 -10.69 1.97 -12.79
CA LEU A 18 -9.65 2.63 -11.98
C LEU A 18 -10.19 3.76 -11.11
N GLN A 19 -11.40 4.25 -11.39
CA GLN A 19 -12.08 5.29 -10.62
C GLN A 19 -13.08 4.75 -9.60
N GLU A 20 -13.35 3.44 -9.63
CA GLU A 20 -14.25 2.82 -8.66
C GLU A 20 -13.62 2.79 -7.26
N THR A 21 -14.43 3.12 -6.26
CA THR A 21 -14.00 3.20 -4.87
C THR A 21 -14.91 2.41 -3.93
N PHE A 22 -14.38 2.05 -2.76
CA PHE A 22 -15.16 1.68 -1.60
C PHE A 22 -15.23 2.85 -0.63
N THR A 23 -16.35 3.01 0.06
CA THR A 23 -16.47 3.98 1.15
C THR A 23 -16.14 3.29 2.48
N LEU A 24 -15.16 3.83 3.20
CA LEU A 24 -14.76 3.35 4.52
C LEU A 24 -15.73 3.87 5.61
N GLN A 25 -15.67 3.30 6.81
CA GLN A 25 -16.53 3.71 7.94
C GLN A 25 -16.42 5.20 8.29
N ASN A 26 -15.23 5.77 8.16
CA ASN A 26 -14.95 7.19 8.38
C ASN A 26 -15.35 8.09 7.19
N LYS A 27 -16.08 7.54 6.20
CA LYS A 27 -16.56 8.20 4.97
C LYS A 27 -15.45 8.57 3.97
N LEU A 28 -14.20 8.24 4.22
CA LEU A 28 -13.16 8.32 3.20
C LEU A 28 -13.37 7.26 2.14
N THR A 29 -12.90 7.53 0.93
CA THR A 29 -12.98 6.58 -0.19
C THR A 29 -11.60 5.99 -0.48
N ILE A 30 -11.56 4.68 -0.72
CA ILE A 30 -10.36 3.97 -1.16
C ILE A 30 -10.61 3.40 -2.56
N PRO A 31 -9.70 3.61 -3.53
CA PRO A 31 -9.83 2.99 -4.86
C PRO A 31 -9.86 1.47 -4.75
N LYS A 32 -10.73 0.82 -5.53
CA LYS A 32 -10.89 -0.64 -5.53
C LYS A 32 -9.67 -1.37 -6.07
N ILE A 33 -8.90 -0.70 -6.93
CA ILE A 33 -7.69 -1.24 -7.55
C ILE A 33 -6.50 -0.40 -7.11
N GLY A 34 -5.43 -1.06 -6.69
CA GLY A 34 -4.16 -0.44 -6.31
C GLY A 34 -2.96 -1.20 -6.85
N LEU A 35 -1.82 -0.52 -6.91
CA LEU A 35 -0.52 -1.12 -7.19
C LEU A 35 0.12 -1.58 -5.89
N GLY A 36 0.47 -2.88 -5.79
CA GLY A 36 1.30 -3.41 -4.71
C GLY A 36 2.78 -3.38 -5.08
N THR A 37 3.65 -3.06 -4.10
CA THR A 37 5.10 -2.93 -4.31
C THR A 37 5.92 -4.03 -3.65
N TRP A 38 5.28 -5.11 -3.17
CA TRP A 38 6.00 -6.20 -2.55
C TRP A 38 6.94 -6.90 -3.54
N GLN A 39 8.13 -7.29 -3.06
CA GLN A 39 9.22 -7.89 -3.83
C GLN A 39 9.78 -7.02 -4.98
N SER A 40 9.37 -5.77 -5.08
CA SER A 40 9.99 -4.83 -6.02
C SER A 40 11.27 -4.25 -5.42
N SER A 41 12.32 -4.19 -6.25
CA SER A 41 13.50 -3.38 -5.90
C SER A 41 13.10 -1.90 -5.74
N PRO A 42 13.88 -1.05 -5.06
CA PRO A 42 13.58 0.38 -5.00
C PRO A 42 13.42 1.03 -6.38
N GLU A 43 14.22 0.63 -7.35
CA GLU A 43 14.14 1.12 -8.72
C GLU A 43 12.84 0.69 -9.41
N ASP A 44 12.49 -0.60 -9.31
CA ASP A 44 11.24 -1.13 -9.89
C ASP A 44 10.02 -0.52 -9.21
N ALA A 45 10.05 -0.37 -7.88
CA ALA A 45 8.97 0.25 -7.12
C ALA A 45 8.75 1.72 -7.56
N TYR A 46 9.83 2.47 -7.78
CA TYR A 46 9.75 3.83 -8.30
C TYR A 46 9.13 3.85 -9.71
N ASN A 47 9.69 3.07 -10.62
CA ASN A 47 9.27 3.08 -12.03
C ASN A 47 7.82 2.60 -12.18
N ALA A 48 7.45 1.49 -11.53
CA ALA A 48 6.10 0.94 -11.58
C ALA A 48 5.08 1.89 -10.95
N THR A 49 5.39 2.48 -9.79
CA THR A 49 4.49 3.41 -9.09
C THR A 49 4.24 4.65 -9.94
N LYS A 50 5.30 5.27 -10.45
CA LYS A 50 5.17 6.47 -11.29
C LYS A 50 4.35 6.17 -12.55
N PHE A 51 4.68 5.08 -13.24
CA PHE A 51 3.95 4.66 -14.43
C PHE A 51 2.47 4.37 -14.15
N ALA A 52 2.16 3.64 -13.08
CA ALA A 52 0.78 3.32 -12.70
C ALA A 52 -0.03 4.58 -12.43
N ILE A 53 0.50 5.52 -11.65
CA ILE A 53 -0.18 6.79 -11.34
C ILE A 53 -0.44 7.59 -12.63
N GLN A 54 0.55 7.70 -13.52
CA GLN A 54 0.43 8.38 -14.80
C GLN A 54 -0.59 7.71 -15.74
N ASN A 55 -0.89 6.43 -15.51
CA ASN A 55 -1.88 5.66 -16.26
C ASN A 55 -3.21 5.47 -15.53
N GLY A 56 -3.50 6.32 -14.53
CA GLY A 56 -4.82 6.40 -13.90
C GLY A 56 -4.99 5.64 -12.59
N TYR A 57 -3.97 4.89 -12.11
CA TYR A 57 -4.01 4.34 -10.76
C TYR A 57 -4.03 5.47 -9.72
N ARG A 58 -4.81 5.28 -8.66
CA ARG A 58 -4.93 6.25 -7.56
C ARG A 58 -4.71 5.62 -6.18
N HIS A 59 -4.28 4.35 -6.14
CA HIS A 59 -3.94 3.66 -4.90
C HIS A 59 -2.61 2.92 -5.05
N VAL A 60 -1.72 3.12 -4.08
CA VAL A 60 -0.43 2.44 -3.97
C VAL A 60 -0.35 1.78 -2.60
N ASP A 61 -0.05 0.49 -2.58
CA ASP A 61 0.13 -0.33 -1.38
C ASP A 61 1.61 -0.71 -1.22
N THR A 62 2.22 -0.18 -0.18
CA THR A 62 3.59 -0.51 0.23
C THR A 62 3.64 -0.97 1.68
N ALA A 63 4.82 -1.17 2.25
CA ALA A 63 5.02 -1.49 3.66
C ALA A 63 6.46 -1.17 4.10
N ALA A 64 6.65 -0.86 5.37
CA ALA A 64 7.97 -0.66 5.96
C ALA A 64 8.91 -1.87 5.73
N ALA A 65 8.34 -3.09 5.77
CA ALA A 65 9.07 -4.34 5.54
C ALA A 65 9.58 -4.52 4.10
N TYR A 66 9.00 -3.84 3.11
CA TYR A 66 9.40 -3.97 1.70
C TYR A 66 10.68 -3.20 1.38
N LYS A 67 11.09 -2.28 2.26
CA LYS A 67 12.32 -1.46 2.12
C LYS A 67 12.35 -0.61 0.85
N ASN A 68 11.19 -0.24 0.31
CA ASN A 68 11.06 0.58 -0.89
C ASN A 68 10.16 1.81 -0.72
N GLU A 69 9.75 2.14 0.53
CA GLU A 69 8.86 3.28 0.82
C GLU A 69 9.41 4.63 0.30
N GLU A 70 10.73 4.86 0.40
CA GLU A 70 11.36 6.08 -0.09
C GLU A 70 11.21 6.23 -1.61
N ALA A 71 11.40 5.13 -2.33
CA ALA A 71 11.24 5.08 -3.78
C ALA A 71 9.77 5.30 -4.19
N VAL A 72 8.83 4.69 -3.45
CA VAL A 72 7.38 4.89 -3.65
C VAL A 72 7.01 6.36 -3.42
N GLY A 73 7.43 6.95 -2.31
CA GLY A 73 7.16 8.36 -2.01
C GLY A 73 7.71 9.30 -3.07
N LYS A 74 8.94 9.04 -3.53
CA LYS A 74 9.54 9.79 -4.64
C LYS A 74 8.73 9.64 -5.93
N ALA A 75 8.26 8.45 -6.27
CA ALA A 75 7.46 8.20 -7.46
C ALA A 75 6.11 8.94 -7.41
N VAL A 76 5.46 9.00 -6.25
CA VAL A 76 4.23 9.76 -6.03
C VAL A 76 4.49 11.25 -6.32
N ARG A 77 5.54 11.85 -5.72
CA ARG A 77 5.89 13.26 -5.97
C ARG A 77 6.23 13.55 -7.43
N ASP A 78 6.94 12.63 -8.09
CA ASP A 78 7.39 12.77 -9.49
C ASP A 78 6.31 12.39 -10.51
N SER A 79 5.13 11.93 -10.08
CA SER A 79 4.05 11.47 -10.97
C SER A 79 3.38 12.61 -11.74
N GLY A 80 3.39 13.82 -11.17
CA GLY A 80 2.69 14.99 -11.67
C GLY A 80 1.19 15.02 -11.29
N VAL A 81 0.71 14.06 -10.49
CA VAL A 81 -0.67 14.02 -9.95
C VAL A 81 -0.66 14.60 -8.53
N ALA A 82 -1.68 15.37 -8.19
CA ALA A 82 -1.80 15.98 -6.87
C ALA A 82 -1.84 14.91 -5.76
N ARG A 83 -1.18 15.18 -4.62
CA ARG A 83 -1.06 14.22 -3.51
C ARG A 83 -2.40 13.75 -2.97
N GLU A 84 -3.35 14.64 -2.89
CA GLU A 84 -4.72 14.37 -2.41
C GLU A 84 -5.55 13.48 -3.31
N GLU A 85 -5.12 13.26 -4.55
CA GLU A 85 -5.75 12.33 -5.47
C GLU A 85 -5.22 10.90 -5.34
N ILE A 86 -4.13 10.69 -4.59
CA ILE A 86 -3.45 9.41 -4.48
C ILE A 86 -3.61 8.86 -3.07
N PHE A 87 -4.19 7.67 -2.95
CA PHE A 87 -4.34 6.94 -1.71
C PHE A 87 -3.11 6.06 -1.48
N VAL A 88 -2.37 6.29 -0.39
CA VAL A 88 -1.15 5.54 -0.06
C VAL A 88 -1.35 4.74 1.20
N THR A 89 -1.19 3.42 1.08
CA THR A 89 -1.22 2.47 2.19
C THR A 89 0.20 2.02 2.53
N THR A 90 0.54 2.02 3.81
CA THR A 90 1.71 1.32 4.33
C THR A 90 1.37 0.49 5.56
N LYS A 91 2.34 -0.25 6.10
CA LYS A 91 2.06 -1.25 7.13
C LYS A 91 3.14 -1.24 8.21
N VAL A 92 2.69 -1.30 9.47
CA VAL A 92 3.56 -1.54 10.63
C VAL A 92 4.08 -2.98 10.59
N PRO A 93 5.39 -3.22 10.73
CA PRO A 93 5.95 -4.57 10.76
C PRO A 93 5.34 -5.46 11.83
N ALA A 94 5.12 -6.72 11.49
CA ALA A 94 4.50 -7.71 12.38
C ALA A 94 5.34 -8.07 13.61
N GLU A 95 6.64 -7.79 13.57
CA GLU A 95 7.60 -8.04 14.66
C GLU A 95 7.50 -7.05 15.81
N LEU A 96 6.93 -5.87 15.59
CA LEU A 96 6.82 -4.81 16.61
C LEU A 96 5.68 -5.15 17.59
N LYS A 97 5.96 -5.06 18.87
CA LYS A 97 5.07 -5.55 19.93
C LYS A 97 4.61 -4.48 20.91
N THR A 98 5.30 -3.35 20.93
CA THR A 98 4.97 -2.27 21.87
C THR A 98 4.36 -1.07 21.13
N TYR A 99 3.61 -0.30 21.90
CA TYR A 99 3.05 0.97 21.40
C TYR A 99 4.15 1.90 20.86
N GLN A 100 5.27 2.03 21.58
CA GLN A 100 6.34 2.94 21.18
C GLN A 100 7.01 2.47 19.88
N GLU A 101 7.30 1.18 19.73
CA GLU A 101 7.84 0.64 18.48
C GLU A 101 6.90 0.89 17.28
N ALA A 102 5.59 0.76 17.49
CA ALA A 102 4.62 1.04 16.45
C ALA A 102 4.62 2.53 16.04
N VAL A 103 4.64 3.44 17.03
CA VAL A 103 4.74 4.89 16.80
C VAL A 103 6.02 5.22 16.04
N ASP A 104 7.17 4.75 16.51
CA ASP A 104 8.47 4.99 15.87
C ASP A 104 8.52 4.47 14.43
N SER A 105 7.86 3.33 14.16
CA SER A 105 7.74 2.77 12.82
C SER A 105 6.87 3.64 11.89
N ILE A 106 5.77 4.18 12.41
CA ILE A 106 4.89 5.08 11.66
C ILE A 106 5.62 6.37 11.31
N ASP A 107 6.32 6.97 12.26
CA ASP A 107 7.12 8.17 12.05
C ASP A 107 8.24 7.94 11.02
N ALA A 108 8.88 6.77 11.08
CA ALA A 108 9.89 6.37 10.10
C ALA A 108 9.30 6.21 8.69
N SER A 109 8.10 5.63 8.57
CA SER A 109 7.38 5.50 7.29
C SER A 109 6.96 6.86 6.74
N LEU A 110 6.43 7.76 7.58
CA LEU A 110 6.10 9.14 7.20
C LEU A 110 7.32 9.87 6.64
N LYS A 111 8.46 9.73 7.31
CA LYS A 111 9.73 10.35 6.88
C LYS A 111 10.24 9.78 5.56
N LYS A 112 10.16 8.45 5.36
CA LYS A 112 10.62 7.80 4.12
C LYS A 112 9.73 8.13 2.93
N LEU A 113 8.42 8.07 3.12
CA LEU A 113 7.46 8.41 2.08
C LEU A 113 7.53 9.89 1.72
N ASP A 114 7.75 10.79 2.71
CA ASP A 114 7.85 12.24 2.52
C ASP A 114 6.68 12.81 1.70
N LEU A 115 5.46 12.45 2.11
CA LEU A 115 4.21 12.81 1.43
C LEU A 115 3.30 13.71 2.26
N GLY A 116 3.76 14.13 3.44
CA GLY A 116 2.99 14.94 4.39
C GLY A 116 2.03 14.12 5.25
N TYR A 117 1.41 13.11 4.70
CA TYR A 117 0.51 12.17 5.42
C TYR A 117 0.46 10.81 4.72
N ILE A 118 -0.08 9.82 5.44
CA ILE A 118 -0.39 8.46 4.96
C ILE A 118 -1.90 8.28 5.04
N ASP A 119 -2.54 7.74 4.00
CA ASP A 119 -4.00 7.58 3.94
C ASP A 119 -4.48 6.39 4.77
N LEU A 120 -3.71 5.30 4.79
CA LEU A 120 -4.03 4.09 5.53
C LEU A 120 -2.78 3.43 6.09
N ILE A 121 -2.83 3.08 7.37
CA ILE A 121 -1.82 2.24 8.03
C ILE A 121 -2.47 0.95 8.49
N LEU A 122 -1.86 -0.18 8.14
CA LEU A 122 -2.29 -1.50 8.55
C LEU A 122 -1.28 -2.13 9.51
N ILE A 123 -1.73 -3.00 10.38
CA ILE A 123 -0.88 -3.99 11.03
C ILE A 123 -0.61 -5.09 9.99
N HIS A 124 0.67 -5.29 9.62
CA HIS A 124 1.03 -6.10 8.45
C HIS A 124 0.62 -7.56 8.58
N ALA A 125 0.71 -8.11 9.79
CA ALA A 125 0.23 -9.44 10.10
C ALA A 125 -0.11 -9.52 11.60
N PRO A 126 -1.05 -10.41 11.99
CA PRO A 126 -1.49 -10.52 13.39
C PRO A 126 -0.41 -11.08 14.32
N ARG A 127 0.67 -11.64 13.77
CA ARG A 127 1.80 -12.21 14.51
C ARG A 127 3.12 -12.02 13.76
N PRO A 128 4.27 -12.10 14.46
CA PRO A 128 5.59 -12.03 13.82
C PRO A 128 5.78 -13.10 12.75
N TRP A 129 6.38 -12.73 11.64
CA TRP A 129 6.65 -13.68 10.55
C TRP A 129 7.58 -14.81 10.95
N LYS A 130 8.52 -14.56 11.86
CA LYS A 130 9.44 -15.58 12.38
C LYS A 130 8.74 -16.80 12.98
N ILE A 131 7.48 -16.62 13.41
CA ILE A 131 6.66 -17.68 14.01
C ILE A 131 5.45 -18.06 13.15
N MET A 132 5.34 -17.52 11.92
CA MET A 132 4.29 -17.86 10.96
C MET A 132 4.57 -19.15 10.18
N GLY A 133 5.51 -20.00 10.61
CA GLY A 133 5.72 -21.33 10.03
C GLY A 133 4.82 -22.40 10.68
N ASN A 134 4.72 -23.58 10.02
CA ASN A 134 4.03 -24.76 10.57
C ASN A 134 4.83 -25.42 11.72
N ASN A 135 5.51 -24.66 12.56
CA ASN A 135 6.20 -25.19 13.71
C ASN A 135 5.17 -25.52 14.80
N PRO A 136 5.04 -26.80 15.24
CA PRO A 136 4.13 -27.19 16.29
C PRO A 136 4.36 -26.47 17.62
N GLU A 137 5.58 -26.01 17.90
CA GLU A 137 5.96 -25.25 19.08
C GLU A 137 5.33 -23.84 19.12
N ASN A 138 4.81 -23.35 18.00
CA ASN A 138 4.19 -22.03 17.91
C ASN A 138 2.68 -22.03 18.27
N LYS A 139 2.10 -23.18 18.59
CA LYS A 139 0.66 -23.27 18.92
C LYS A 139 0.32 -22.55 20.22
N ASP A 140 1.21 -22.58 21.19
CA ASP A 140 0.97 -22.04 22.53
C ASP A 140 1.11 -20.51 22.57
N PHE A 141 1.83 -19.92 21.63
CA PHE A 141 2.02 -18.46 21.55
C PHE A 141 0.74 -17.67 21.27
N TYR A 142 -0.28 -18.31 20.69
CA TYR A 142 -1.55 -17.67 20.35
C TYR A 142 -2.49 -17.45 21.51
N LEU A 143 -2.43 -18.32 22.51
CA LEU A 143 -3.41 -18.35 23.59
C LEU A 143 -2.97 -17.49 24.78
N GLU A 144 -1.65 -17.22 24.90
CA GLU A 144 -1.08 -16.49 26.05
C GLU A 144 -0.98 -14.96 25.85
N ASN A 145 -1.15 -14.45 24.63
CA ASN A 145 -0.94 -13.04 24.31
C ASN A 145 -2.13 -12.32 23.70
N ILE A 146 -3.33 -12.87 23.81
CA ILE A 146 -4.57 -12.16 23.48
C ILE A 146 -5.24 -11.83 24.82
N ASP A 147 -4.73 -10.84 25.51
CA ASP A 147 -5.53 -10.07 26.47
C ASP A 147 -6.42 -9.12 25.66
N VAL A 148 -7.68 -9.46 25.60
CA VAL A 148 -8.76 -8.65 24.99
C VAL A 148 -9.17 -7.58 26.01
#